data_591fcefc2fcb6d891d62c83c86b989a5
#
_entry.id   591fcefc2fcb6d891d62c83c86b989a5
#
_cell.length_a   1.000
_cell.length_b   1.000
_cell.length_c   1.000
_cell.angle_alpha   90.00
_cell.angle_beta   90.00
_cell.angle_gamma   90.00
#
_symmetry.space_group_name_H-M   'P 1'
#
loop_
_entity.id
_entity.type
_entity.pdbx_description
1 polymer ?
#
loop_
_entity_poly.entity_id
_entity_poly.type
_entity_poly.pdbx_seq_one_letter_code
_entity_poly.pdbx_strand_id
1 'polypeptide(L)'
;SNIDADGAPRPGSIQKPGSTFCNVVNRSTGRARLHKIKGGDDVIVDRVSISSGKASKGQTETKMSVTIRCDRNAIIGDKFSSRHGQKGVLSFLCAEEDLPYIEQSGARPDILINPHAFPSRMTIGMLLESMASKAGALDGRFIDASPFQAADDCMHISSPTRVYGELLCKHGYNYSGSETMVNGFTGEHFDVDIFVGLVYYQRLRHMVSDKFQVRSLGPNNPLTQQPIKGRKAGGGIRFGEMERDALLAHGTSYLIHDRLHACSDRHVTSLCTYCGSLLAPASNIQMASVHLEHAGGAGAGRIDSFDDVFPGKVSCRVCNTGTGVQNVALPF
;
A
#
# COMPACT_ATOMS: atom_id res chain seq x y z
N SER A 1 -2.92 4.39 -30.91
CA SER A 1 -3.64 3.24 -30.36
C SER A 1 -2.68 2.40 -29.55
N ASN A 2 -2.99 2.15 -28.28
CA ASN A 2 -2.17 1.33 -27.37
C ASN A 2 -2.47 -0.18 -27.54
N ILE A 3 -3.33 -0.50 -28.49
CA ILE A 3 -3.79 -1.86 -28.81
C ILE A 3 -3.35 -2.16 -30.24
N ASP A 4 -2.81 -3.36 -30.46
CA ASP A 4 -2.39 -3.83 -31.77
C ASP A 4 -3.58 -4.38 -32.60
N ALA A 5 -3.36 -4.70 -33.86
CA ALA A 5 -4.40 -5.19 -34.79
C ALA A 5 -5.04 -6.51 -34.33
N ASP A 6 -4.36 -7.31 -33.53
CA ASP A 6 -4.84 -8.56 -32.90
C ASP A 6 -5.67 -8.34 -31.62
N GLY A 7 -5.86 -7.08 -31.19
CA GLY A 7 -6.56 -6.74 -29.96
C GLY A 7 -5.74 -6.88 -28.67
N ALA A 8 -4.47 -7.21 -28.79
CA ALA A 8 -3.53 -7.29 -27.66
C ALA A 8 -2.90 -5.92 -27.37
N PRO A 9 -2.47 -5.66 -26.12
CA PRO A 9 -1.76 -4.44 -25.80
C PRO A 9 -0.35 -4.47 -26.44
N ARG A 10 0.04 -3.34 -27.04
CA ARG A 10 1.34 -3.22 -27.70
C ARG A 10 2.49 -3.22 -26.67
N PRO A 11 3.49 -4.10 -26.79
CA PRO A 11 4.71 -4.01 -26.00
C PRO A 11 5.38 -2.63 -26.11
N GLY A 12 5.90 -2.10 -25.00
CA GLY A 12 6.47 -0.75 -24.90
C GLY A 12 5.45 0.37 -24.74
N SER A 13 4.16 0.10 -24.83
CA SER A 13 3.13 1.14 -24.66
C SER A 13 2.89 1.48 -23.18
N ILE A 14 2.73 2.77 -22.89
CA ILE A 14 2.36 3.27 -21.57
C ILE A 14 0.84 3.25 -21.45
N GLN A 15 0.35 2.64 -20.40
CA GLN A 15 -1.06 2.50 -20.09
C GLN A 15 -1.39 3.24 -18.78
N LYS A 16 -2.37 4.12 -18.83
CA LYS A 16 -2.82 4.87 -17.64
C LYS A 16 -3.78 4.04 -16.76
N PRO A 17 -3.84 4.31 -15.45
CA PRO A 17 -4.81 3.70 -14.56
C PRO A 17 -6.25 3.82 -15.11
N GLY A 18 -7.02 2.71 -15.03
CA GLY A 18 -8.38 2.65 -15.51
C GLY A 18 -8.55 2.55 -17.03
N SER A 19 -7.48 2.69 -17.84
CA SER A 19 -7.55 2.49 -19.28
C SER A 19 -7.85 1.03 -19.62
N THR A 20 -8.59 0.82 -20.71
CA THR A 20 -8.82 -0.52 -21.24
C THR A 20 -7.60 -0.98 -22.02
N PHE A 21 -7.00 -2.09 -21.60
CA PHE A 21 -5.82 -2.63 -22.27
C PHE A 21 -6.12 -3.85 -23.15
N CYS A 22 -7.23 -4.56 -22.93
CA CYS A 22 -7.72 -5.58 -23.86
C CYS A 22 -9.22 -5.79 -23.71
N ASN A 23 -9.82 -6.36 -24.77
CA ASN A 23 -11.20 -6.78 -24.79
C ASN A 23 -11.29 -8.27 -25.13
N VAL A 24 -11.87 -9.05 -24.24
CA VAL A 24 -12.05 -10.49 -24.43
C VAL A 24 -13.48 -10.78 -24.81
N VAL A 25 -13.70 -11.37 -25.98
CA VAL A 25 -15.01 -11.77 -26.48
C VAL A 25 -15.19 -13.27 -26.30
N ASN A 26 -16.25 -13.67 -25.61
CA ASN A 26 -16.63 -15.08 -25.53
C ASN A 26 -17.33 -15.46 -26.85
N ARG A 27 -16.71 -16.35 -27.63
CA ARG A 27 -17.21 -16.77 -28.94
C ARG A 27 -18.56 -17.50 -28.90
N SER A 28 -18.84 -18.21 -27.79
CA SER A 28 -20.11 -18.95 -27.65
C SER A 28 -21.29 -18.07 -27.27
N THR A 29 -21.08 -17.01 -26.51
CA THR A 29 -22.11 -16.13 -25.96
C THR A 29 -22.16 -14.75 -26.62
N GLY A 30 -21.16 -14.38 -27.43
CA GLY A 30 -20.99 -13.06 -28.02
C GLY A 30 -20.72 -11.94 -27.03
N ARG A 31 -20.63 -12.25 -25.72
CA ARG A 31 -20.41 -11.25 -24.67
C ARG A 31 -18.96 -10.79 -24.64
N ALA A 32 -18.78 -9.49 -24.68
CA ALA A 32 -17.46 -8.85 -24.53
C ALA A 32 -17.20 -8.49 -23.05
N ARG A 33 -15.97 -8.68 -22.61
CA ARG A 33 -15.48 -8.28 -21.28
C ARG A 33 -14.25 -7.40 -21.44
N LEU A 34 -14.37 -6.16 -20.99
CA LEU A 34 -13.27 -5.20 -20.96
C LEU A 34 -12.36 -5.46 -19.76
N HIS A 35 -11.08 -5.59 -20.03
CA HIS A 35 -10.05 -5.67 -19.00
C HIS A 35 -9.37 -4.31 -18.88
N LYS A 36 -9.48 -3.70 -17.68
CA LYS A 36 -8.90 -2.40 -17.36
C LYS A 36 -7.67 -2.58 -16.49
N ILE A 37 -6.71 -1.66 -16.63
CA ILE A 37 -5.58 -1.57 -15.72
C ILE A 37 -6.08 -1.22 -14.31
N LYS A 38 -5.72 -2.08 -13.36
CA LYS A 38 -6.05 -1.91 -11.93
C LYS A 38 -4.82 -1.36 -11.23
N GLY A 39 -4.98 -0.27 -10.51
CA GLY A 39 -3.90 0.38 -9.76
C GLY A 39 -4.01 1.90 -9.88
N GLY A 40 -3.10 2.62 -9.24
CA GLY A 40 -2.99 4.07 -9.29
C GLY A 40 -1.82 4.57 -10.14
N ASP A 41 -0.94 3.66 -10.58
CA ASP A 41 0.30 4.01 -11.26
C ASP A 41 0.20 3.79 -12.78
N ASP A 42 0.94 4.58 -13.54
CA ASP A 42 1.15 4.32 -14.97
C ASP A 42 1.97 3.03 -15.14
N VAL A 43 1.60 2.22 -16.11
CA VAL A 43 2.28 0.95 -16.36
C VAL A 43 2.78 0.87 -17.79
N ILE A 44 3.93 0.23 -17.97
CA ILE A 44 4.50 -0.06 -19.27
C ILE A 44 4.28 -1.53 -19.58
N VAL A 45 3.75 -1.85 -20.75
CA VAL A 45 3.61 -3.22 -21.23
C VAL A 45 4.99 -3.75 -21.63
N ASP A 46 5.50 -4.72 -20.87
CA ASP A 46 6.83 -5.30 -21.11
C ASP A 46 6.77 -6.48 -22.08
N ARG A 47 5.87 -7.43 -21.83
CA ARG A 47 5.72 -8.63 -22.64
C ARG A 47 4.26 -9.04 -22.74
N VAL A 48 3.87 -9.49 -23.92
CA VAL A 48 2.59 -10.15 -24.17
C VAL A 48 2.86 -11.57 -24.69
N SER A 49 2.27 -12.58 -24.07
CA SER A 49 2.34 -13.96 -24.52
C SER A 49 0.94 -14.55 -24.63
N ILE A 50 0.65 -15.19 -25.74
CA ILE A 50 -0.61 -15.85 -26.02
C ILE A 50 -0.35 -17.35 -26.09
N SER A 51 -1.04 -18.13 -25.27
CA SER A 51 -0.98 -19.59 -25.27
C SER A 51 -2.37 -20.17 -25.48
N SER A 52 -2.45 -21.20 -26.33
CA SER A 52 -3.68 -21.97 -26.54
C SER A 52 -3.52 -23.34 -25.90
N GLY A 53 -4.45 -23.73 -25.05
CA GLY A 53 -4.45 -25.00 -24.36
C GLY A 53 -5.82 -25.69 -24.46
N LYS A 54 -5.86 -27.00 -24.26
CA LYS A 54 -7.11 -27.73 -24.11
C LYS A 54 -7.60 -27.57 -22.68
N ALA A 55 -8.76 -26.95 -22.50
CA ALA A 55 -9.45 -26.95 -21.21
C ALA A 55 -9.99 -28.34 -20.86
N SER A 56 -10.22 -28.61 -19.58
CA SER A 56 -10.68 -29.91 -19.04
C SER A 56 -11.99 -30.43 -19.63
N LYS A 57 -12.70 -29.66 -20.45
CA LYS A 57 -13.95 -30.01 -21.14
C LYS A 57 -13.82 -30.07 -22.67
N GLY A 58 -12.60 -30.28 -23.22
CA GLY A 58 -12.40 -30.39 -24.66
C GLY A 58 -12.53 -29.11 -25.48
N GLN A 59 -12.78 -27.98 -24.83
CA GLN A 59 -12.81 -26.66 -25.46
C GLN A 59 -11.39 -26.07 -25.54
N THR A 60 -11.07 -25.41 -26.63
CA THR A 60 -9.80 -24.68 -26.75
C THR A 60 -9.91 -23.37 -25.98
N GLU A 61 -9.11 -23.20 -24.94
CA GLU A 61 -9.00 -21.97 -24.19
C GLU A 61 -7.74 -21.21 -24.62
N THR A 62 -7.91 -19.98 -25.06
CA THR A 62 -6.80 -19.08 -25.35
C THR A 62 -6.55 -18.21 -24.13
N LYS A 63 -5.33 -18.30 -23.59
CA LYS A 63 -4.90 -17.51 -22.44
C LYS A 63 -3.86 -16.48 -22.90
N MET A 64 -4.15 -15.20 -22.61
CA MET A 64 -3.19 -14.12 -22.80
C MET A 64 -2.58 -13.76 -21.46
N SER A 65 -1.25 -13.74 -21.38
CA SER A 65 -0.48 -13.27 -20.23
C SER A 65 0.23 -11.98 -20.61
N VAL A 66 -0.03 -10.93 -19.88
CA VAL A 66 0.57 -9.61 -20.09
C VAL A 66 1.44 -9.29 -18.87
N THR A 67 2.75 -9.12 -19.12
CA THR A 67 3.70 -8.65 -18.11
C THR A 67 3.77 -7.14 -18.19
N ILE A 68 3.53 -6.47 -17.09
CA ILE A 68 3.60 -5.02 -16.98
C ILE A 68 4.73 -4.61 -16.02
N ARG A 69 5.39 -3.50 -16.34
CA ARG A 69 6.41 -2.87 -15.52
C ARG A 69 5.88 -1.55 -14.97
N CYS A 70 6.07 -1.34 -13.69
CA CYS A 70 5.78 -0.07 -13.01
C CYS A 70 7.10 0.45 -12.45
N ASP A 71 7.48 1.66 -12.83
CA ASP A 71 8.63 2.33 -12.25
C ASP A 71 8.21 2.99 -10.93
N ARG A 72 8.85 2.57 -9.85
CA ARG A 72 8.54 3.06 -8.49
C ARG A 72 9.78 3.56 -7.81
N ASN A 73 9.95 4.86 -7.75
CA ASN A 73 11.00 5.48 -6.94
C ASN A 73 10.74 5.24 -5.45
N ALA A 74 11.81 5.26 -4.67
CA ALA A 74 11.70 5.14 -3.23
C ALA A 74 11.00 6.38 -2.65
N ILE A 75 10.03 6.14 -1.76
CA ILE A 75 9.28 7.18 -1.08
C ILE A 75 9.30 6.94 0.43
N ILE A 76 8.97 7.97 1.21
CA ILE A 76 8.80 7.84 2.66
C ILE A 76 7.78 6.73 2.95
N GLY A 77 8.14 5.82 3.87
CA GLY A 77 7.33 4.66 4.22
C GLY A 77 7.76 3.34 3.56
N ASP A 78 8.63 3.38 2.56
CA ASP A 78 9.19 2.18 1.96
C ASP A 78 10.17 1.49 2.89
N LYS A 79 10.17 0.17 2.84
CA LYS A 79 10.96 -0.67 3.74
C LYS A 79 12.27 -1.09 3.11
N PHE A 80 13.36 -0.85 3.84
CA PHE A 80 14.71 -1.25 3.48
C PHE A 80 15.31 -2.15 4.55
N SER A 81 16.31 -2.91 4.20
CA SER A 81 17.05 -3.75 5.13
C SER A 81 18.48 -3.96 4.67
N SER A 82 19.40 -4.07 5.61
CA SER A 82 20.73 -4.66 5.37
C SER A 82 20.64 -6.19 5.35
N ARG A 83 21.72 -6.86 4.97
CA ARG A 83 21.84 -8.33 5.01
C ARG A 83 21.87 -8.90 6.43
N HIS A 84 21.95 -8.04 7.44
CA HIS A 84 22.04 -8.40 8.86
C HIS A 84 20.70 -8.30 9.60
N GLY A 85 19.57 -8.18 8.88
CA GLY A 85 18.26 -8.12 9.50
C GLY A 85 17.90 -6.76 10.09
N GLN A 86 18.68 -5.70 9.84
CA GLN A 86 18.39 -4.31 10.23
C GLN A 86 17.34 -3.70 9.31
N LYS A 87 16.11 -4.20 9.43
CA LYS A 87 14.97 -3.68 8.69
C LYS A 87 14.55 -2.32 9.24
N GLY A 88 14.32 -1.39 8.35
CA GLY A 88 13.85 -0.03 8.67
C GLY A 88 12.93 0.51 7.62
N VAL A 89 12.26 1.59 7.94
CA VAL A 89 11.34 2.30 7.04
C VAL A 89 11.95 3.67 6.78
N LEU A 90 11.90 4.14 5.53
CA LEU A 90 12.31 5.50 5.20
C LEU A 90 11.40 6.49 5.93
N SER A 91 11.99 7.28 6.81
CA SER A 91 11.28 8.29 7.60
C SER A 91 11.37 9.68 6.97
N PHE A 92 12.47 9.96 6.28
CA PHE A 92 12.75 11.27 5.71
C PHE A 92 13.55 11.13 4.42
N LEU A 93 13.29 12.00 3.44
CA LEU A 93 14.09 12.19 2.24
C LEU A 93 14.75 13.57 2.35
N CYS A 94 16.07 13.56 2.53
CA CYS A 94 16.86 14.77 2.59
C CYS A 94 17.27 15.21 1.19
N ALA A 95 17.31 16.49 0.94
CA ALA A 95 17.91 17.03 -0.28
C ALA A 95 19.42 16.73 -0.27
N GLU A 96 20.00 16.48 -1.43
CA GLU A 96 21.42 16.10 -1.52
C GLU A 96 22.34 17.19 -1.01
N GLU A 97 21.95 18.46 -1.20
CA GLU A 97 22.68 19.65 -0.74
C GLU A 97 22.71 19.79 0.78
N ASP A 98 21.69 19.31 1.48
CA ASP A 98 21.54 19.38 2.94
C ASP A 98 22.20 18.20 3.67
N LEU A 99 22.62 17.16 2.93
CA LEU A 99 23.27 16.01 3.53
C LEU A 99 24.65 16.36 4.09
N PRO A 100 25.02 15.79 5.24
CA PRO A 100 26.38 15.90 5.75
C PRO A 100 27.37 15.26 4.77
N TYR A 101 28.56 15.79 4.67
CA TYR A 101 29.61 15.25 3.79
C TYR A 101 30.93 15.08 4.54
N ILE A 102 31.74 14.15 4.06
CA ILE A 102 33.07 13.89 4.60
C ILE A 102 33.99 15.02 4.19
N GLU A 103 34.68 15.66 5.15
CA GLU A 103 35.55 16.81 4.91
C GLU A 103 36.66 16.51 3.89
N GLN A 104 37.33 15.35 4.01
CA GLN A 104 38.48 15.02 3.17
C GLN A 104 38.13 14.68 1.73
N SER A 105 37.01 13.94 1.51
CA SER A 105 36.65 13.41 0.19
C SER A 105 35.50 14.18 -0.48
N GLY A 106 34.75 14.99 0.27
CA GLY A 106 33.51 15.60 -0.18
C GLY A 106 32.37 14.61 -0.42
N ALA A 107 32.57 13.34 -0.12
CA ALA A 107 31.57 12.30 -0.33
C ALA A 107 30.40 12.44 0.63
N ARG A 108 29.18 12.29 0.09
CA ARG A 108 27.93 12.32 0.85
C ARG A 108 27.41 10.90 1.07
N PRO A 109 26.83 10.58 2.25
CA PRO A 109 26.21 9.28 2.47
C PRO A 109 24.87 9.17 1.74
N ASP A 110 24.58 8.01 1.19
CA ASP A 110 23.27 7.72 0.58
C ASP A 110 22.19 7.43 1.62
N ILE A 111 22.58 6.90 2.78
CA ILE A 111 21.67 6.50 3.87
C ILE A 111 22.23 6.95 5.21
N LEU A 112 21.40 7.60 6.02
CA LEU A 112 21.66 7.89 7.43
C LEU A 112 20.88 6.93 8.31
N ILE A 113 21.57 6.27 9.24
CA ILE A 113 21.00 5.27 10.15
C ILE A 113 21.13 5.74 11.59
N ASN A 114 20.06 5.55 12.37
CA ASN A 114 20.12 5.79 13.79
C ASN A 114 20.97 4.71 14.49
N PRO A 115 22.06 5.07 15.19
CA PRO A 115 22.95 4.11 15.84
C PRO A 115 22.30 3.33 16.97
N HIS A 116 21.20 3.80 17.56
CA HIS A 116 20.47 3.09 18.61
C HIS A 116 19.90 1.72 18.17
N ALA A 117 19.87 1.46 16.86
CA ALA A 117 19.48 0.15 16.35
C ALA A 117 20.50 -0.96 16.63
N PHE A 118 21.77 -0.65 16.88
CA PHE A 118 22.83 -1.64 17.02
C PHE A 118 22.91 -2.27 18.41
N PRO A 119 22.88 -1.52 19.54
CA PRO A 119 23.08 -2.10 20.86
C PRO A 119 22.06 -3.17 21.23
N SER A 120 20.77 -2.90 20.95
CA SER A 120 19.68 -3.81 21.30
C SER A 120 19.60 -5.05 20.42
N ARG A 121 20.04 -4.95 19.17
CA ARG A 121 19.97 -6.04 18.19
C ARG A 121 21.26 -6.81 18.03
N MET A 122 22.36 -6.31 18.60
CA MET A 122 23.68 -6.94 18.59
C MET A 122 24.17 -7.32 17.17
N THR A 123 23.84 -6.52 16.16
CA THR A 123 24.21 -6.78 14.76
C THR A 123 25.62 -6.26 14.44
N ILE A 124 26.59 -6.78 15.15
CA ILE A 124 28.02 -6.35 15.03
C ILE A 124 28.54 -6.65 13.61
N GLY A 125 28.05 -7.72 12.98
CA GLY A 125 28.43 -8.07 11.62
C GLY A 125 28.17 -6.95 10.60
N MET A 126 27.18 -6.09 10.80
CA MET A 126 26.94 -4.95 9.92
C MET A 126 28.04 -3.87 10.06
N LEU A 127 28.56 -3.65 11.25
CA LEU A 127 29.67 -2.72 11.46
C LEU A 127 30.96 -3.27 10.85
N LEU A 128 31.21 -4.58 11.01
CA LEU A 128 32.34 -5.26 10.36
C LEU A 128 32.21 -5.22 8.82
N GLU A 129 31.02 -5.44 8.27
CA GLU A 129 30.78 -5.31 6.83
C GLU A 129 31.12 -3.91 6.35
N SER A 130 30.70 -2.87 7.08
CA SER A 130 30.94 -1.48 6.74
C SER A 130 32.43 -1.15 6.66
N MET A 131 33.22 -1.60 7.66
CA MET A 131 34.67 -1.42 7.69
C MET A 131 35.38 -2.22 6.59
N ALA A 132 35.02 -3.50 6.46
CA ALA A 132 35.62 -4.41 5.48
C ALA A 132 35.36 -3.95 4.04
N SER A 133 34.13 -3.54 3.75
CA SER A 133 33.75 -3.06 2.40
C SER A 133 34.46 -1.74 2.06
N LYS A 134 34.61 -0.83 3.01
CA LYS A 134 35.39 0.40 2.85
C LYS A 134 36.85 0.08 2.57
N ALA A 135 37.47 -0.78 3.40
CA ALA A 135 38.87 -1.19 3.23
C ALA A 135 39.09 -1.92 1.89
N GLY A 136 38.17 -2.84 1.52
CA GLY A 136 38.25 -3.57 0.26
C GLY A 136 38.08 -2.69 -0.95
N ALA A 137 37.21 -1.67 -0.89
CA ALA A 137 37.03 -0.72 -1.99
C ALA A 137 38.29 0.15 -2.19
N LEU A 138 38.97 0.53 -1.13
CA LEU A 138 40.21 1.31 -1.19
C LEU A 138 41.40 0.48 -1.70
N ASP A 139 41.49 -0.79 -1.28
CA ASP A 139 42.58 -1.70 -1.68
C ASP A 139 42.33 -2.40 -3.03
N GLY A 140 41.11 -2.27 -3.59
CA GLY A 140 40.72 -2.88 -4.86
C GLY A 140 40.61 -4.41 -4.79
N ARG A 141 40.37 -4.98 -3.60
CA ARG A 141 40.30 -6.43 -3.38
C ARG A 141 38.91 -6.86 -2.93
N PHE A 142 38.56 -8.07 -3.34
CA PHE A 142 37.43 -8.78 -2.77
C PHE A 142 37.81 -9.32 -1.40
N ILE A 143 37.01 -9.01 -0.39
CA ILE A 143 37.20 -9.52 0.97
C ILE A 143 36.27 -10.71 1.18
N ASP A 144 36.83 -11.90 1.37
CA ASP A 144 36.07 -13.09 1.70
C ASP A 144 35.78 -13.10 3.21
N ALA A 145 34.50 -13.01 3.54
CA ALA A 145 33.99 -13.05 4.91
C ALA A 145 33.22 -14.36 5.20
N SER A 146 33.54 -15.45 4.51
CA SER A 146 32.93 -16.76 4.77
C SER A 146 33.22 -17.19 6.22
N PRO A 147 32.21 -17.67 6.96
CA PRO A 147 32.40 -18.05 8.36
C PRO A 147 33.22 -19.36 8.46
N PHE A 148 33.94 -19.49 9.56
CA PHE A 148 34.68 -20.71 9.95
C PHE A 148 35.74 -21.19 8.92
N GLN A 149 36.19 -20.31 8.03
CA GLN A 149 37.36 -20.63 7.22
C GLN A 149 38.62 -20.60 8.09
N ALA A 150 39.44 -21.63 7.93
CA ALA A 150 40.80 -21.56 8.45
C ALA A 150 41.52 -20.47 7.66
N ALA A 151 41.75 -19.33 8.28
CA ALA A 151 42.53 -18.29 7.67
C ALA A 151 43.97 -18.84 7.50
N ASP A 152 44.55 -18.60 6.31
CA ASP A 152 45.98 -18.73 6.13
C ASP A 152 46.71 -18.12 7.32
N ASP A 153 47.80 -18.70 7.75
CA ASP A 153 48.55 -18.60 9.05
C ASP A 153 48.61 -17.20 9.72
N CYS A 154 48.24 -16.15 9.08
CA CYS A 154 48.24 -14.78 9.62
C CYS A 154 46.93 -14.34 10.33
N MET A 155 45.80 -15.03 10.14
CA MET A 155 44.52 -14.59 10.71
C MET A 155 44.14 -15.24 12.04
N HIS A 156 44.80 -16.30 12.46
CA HIS A 156 44.54 -16.94 13.76
C HIS A 156 44.87 -16.07 15.00
N ILE A 157 45.58 -14.95 14.82
CA ILE A 157 46.05 -14.12 15.91
C ILE A 157 45.42 -12.72 15.93
N SER A 158 44.82 -12.27 14.82
CA SER A 158 44.29 -10.90 14.71
C SER A 158 42.80 -10.89 14.60
N SER A 159 42.10 -10.09 15.42
CA SER A 159 40.67 -9.86 15.27
C SER A 159 40.38 -9.21 13.92
N PRO A 160 39.24 -9.51 13.27
CA PRO A 160 38.86 -8.91 11.97
C PRO A 160 38.91 -7.37 12.00
N THR A 161 38.53 -6.77 13.12
CA THR A 161 38.57 -5.31 13.31
C THR A 161 40.00 -4.76 13.22
N ARG A 162 40.97 -5.49 13.69
CA ARG A 162 42.39 -5.06 13.62
C ARG A 162 42.88 -5.06 12.15
N VAL A 163 42.62 -6.12 11.43
CA VAL A 163 43.02 -6.24 10.04
C VAL A 163 42.41 -5.11 9.20
N TYR A 164 41.12 -4.88 9.33
CA TYR A 164 40.45 -3.81 8.58
C TYR A 164 40.87 -2.43 9.00
N GLY A 165 41.12 -2.21 10.30
CA GLY A 165 41.63 -0.95 10.82
C GLY A 165 43.04 -0.63 10.32
N GLU A 166 43.95 -1.62 10.28
CA GLU A 166 45.29 -1.45 9.72
C GLU A 166 45.25 -1.15 8.19
N LEU A 167 44.37 -1.80 7.46
CA LEU A 167 44.14 -1.50 6.03
C LEU A 167 43.63 -0.07 5.82
N LEU A 168 42.68 0.40 6.63
CA LEU A 168 42.17 1.77 6.56
C LEU A 168 43.29 2.79 6.84
N CYS A 169 44.10 2.56 7.89
CA CYS A 169 45.25 3.42 8.20
C CYS A 169 46.28 3.48 7.08
N LYS A 170 46.54 2.35 6.39
CA LYS A 170 47.42 2.30 5.21
C LYS A 170 46.97 3.24 4.09
N HIS A 171 45.67 3.44 3.94
CA HIS A 171 45.08 4.35 2.96
C HIS A 171 44.79 5.76 3.50
N GLY A 172 45.28 6.10 4.71
CA GLY A 172 45.15 7.44 5.29
C GLY A 172 43.81 7.72 5.97
N TYR A 173 43.02 6.68 6.22
CA TYR A 173 41.74 6.77 6.94
C TYR A 173 41.89 6.45 8.43
N ASN A 174 40.89 6.82 9.23
CA ASN A 174 40.87 6.51 10.65
C ASN A 174 40.75 4.99 10.89
N TYR A 175 41.50 4.49 11.86
CA TYR A 175 41.46 3.07 12.27
C TYR A 175 40.07 2.54 12.60
N SER A 176 39.25 3.35 13.25
CA SER A 176 37.87 3.01 13.63
C SER A 176 36.86 3.05 12.48
N GLY A 177 37.24 3.57 11.33
CA GLY A 177 36.31 3.84 10.20
C GLY A 177 35.46 5.09 10.37
N SER A 178 35.71 5.87 11.42
CA SER A 178 35.03 7.16 11.64
C SER A 178 35.65 8.27 10.80
N GLU A 179 34.82 9.23 10.40
CA GLU A 179 35.23 10.37 9.57
C GLU A 179 34.76 11.68 10.19
N THR A 180 35.57 12.73 10.01
CA THR A 180 35.14 14.09 10.29
C THR A 180 34.15 14.55 9.22
N MET A 181 32.99 14.98 9.64
CA MET A 181 31.93 15.41 8.72
C MET A 181 31.55 16.86 8.94
N VAL A 182 31.09 17.46 7.88
CA VAL A 182 30.56 18.84 7.85
C VAL A 182 29.06 18.78 7.60
N ASN A 183 28.31 19.61 8.33
CA ASN A 183 26.88 19.75 8.16
C ASN A 183 26.60 20.45 6.82
N GLY A 184 25.87 19.81 5.90
CA GLY A 184 25.54 20.40 4.60
C GLY A 184 24.67 21.64 4.70
N PHE A 185 23.85 21.76 5.75
CA PHE A 185 22.97 22.91 5.93
C PHE A 185 23.65 24.14 6.54
N THR A 186 24.45 23.95 7.60
CA THR A 186 25.11 25.06 8.31
C THR A 186 26.53 25.32 7.84
N GLY A 187 27.19 24.34 7.22
CA GLY A 187 28.61 24.39 6.86
C GLY A 187 29.57 24.25 8.05
N GLU A 188 29.07 23.90 9.22
CA GLU A 188 29.87 23.73 10.43
C GLU A 188 30.31 22.27 10.59
N HIS A 189 31.47 22.05 11.21
CA HIS A 189 31.93 20.71 11.54
C HIS A 189 31.08 20.11 12.67
N PHE A 190 30.88 18.80 12.61
CA PHE A 190 30.33 18.09 13.75
C PHE A 190 31.41 17.96 14.85
N ASP A 191 31.00 18.12 16.10
CA ASP A 191 31.89 17.95 17.27
C ASP A 191 32.35 16.51 17.52
N VAL A 192 31.82 15.57 16.71
CA VAL A 192 32.13 14.14 16.85
C VAL A 192 32.41 13.52 15.47
N ASP A 193 33.31 12.54 15.46
CA ASP A 193 33.56 11.74 14.28
C ASP A 193 32.40 10.77 14.02
N ILE A 194 31.96 10.70 12.78
CA ILE A 194 30.83 9.88 12.36
C ILE A 194 31.34 8.61 11.71
N PHE A 195 30.84 7.45 12.14
CA PHE A 195 31.16 6.17 11.53
C PHE A 195 30.53 6.07 10.15
N VAL A 196 31.37 5.92 9.12
CA VAL A 196 30.97 5.88 7.70
C VAL A 196 31.63 4.71 6.99
N GLY A 197 30.85 3.95 6.26
CA GLY A 197 31.37 2.87 5.44
C GLY A 197 30.34 2.40 4.40
N LEU A 198 30.68 1.32 3.69
CA LEU A 198 29.84 0.76 2.65
C LEU A 198 29.09 -0.46 3.18
N VAL A 199 27.79 -0.48 2.98
CA VAL A 199 26.91 -1.59 3.38
C VAL A 199 25.97 -1.94 2.24
N TYR A 200 25.75 -3.24 2.00
CA TYR A 200 24.82 -3.72 1.01
C TYR A 200 23.39 -3.58 1.52
N TYR A 201 22.66 -2.61 0.98
CA TYR A 201 21.26 -2.31 1.33
C TYR A 201 20.30 -2.88 0.29
N GLN A 202 19.16 -3.38 0.76
CA GLN A 202 18.13 -4.00 -0.06
C GLN A 202 16.80 -3.28 0.16
N ARG A 203 16.14 -2.85 -0.93
CA ARG A 203 14.76 -2.41 -0.88
C ARG A 203 13.85 -3.63 -0.81
N LEU A 204 13.01 -3.70 0.20
CA LEU A 204 12.06 -4.79 0.35
C LEU A 204 10.79 -4.52 -0.47
N ARG A 205 10.12 -5.60 -0.91
CA ARG A 205 8.86 -5.51 -1.68
C ARG A 205 7.68 -4.91 -0.92
N HIS A 206 7.85 -4.64 0.39
CA HIS A 206 6.83 -4.01 1.22
C HIS A 206 6.84 -2.51 1.04
N MET A 207 6.22 -2.03 -0.03
CA MET A 207 6.13 -0.62 -0.37
C MET A 207 4.86 0.00 0.22
N VAL A 208 4.93 1.26 0.64
CA VAL A 208 3.79 1.97 1.22
C VAL A 208 2.65 2.12 0.22
N SER A 209 2.96 2.35 -1.06
CA SER A 209 1.98 2.49 -2.13
C SER A 209 1.09 1.26 -2.32
N ASP A 210 1.54 0.08 -1.88
CA ASP A 210 0.74 -1.15 -1.92
C ASP A 210 -0.10 -1.38 -0.66
N LYS A 211 0.09 -0.60 0.39
CA LYS A 211 -0.52 -0.82 1.72
C LYS A 211 -1.51 0.23 2.15
N PHE A 212 -1.43 1.46 1.63
CA PHE A 212 -2.39 2.49 2.00
C PHE A 212 -3.80 2.17 1.49
N GLN A 213 -4.79 2.55 2.25
CA GLN A 213 -6.20 2.40 1.90
C GLN A 213 -6.96 3.66 2.30
N VAL A 214 -7.75 4.17 1.36
CA VAL A 214 -8.62 5.35 1.56
C VAL A 214 -9.98 5.04 0.96
N ARG A 215 -11.03 5.38 1.69
CA ARG A 215 -12.41 5.28 1.23
C ARG A 215 -13.21 6.47 1.74
N SER A 216 -13.85 7.19 0.85
CA SER A 216 -14.91 8.14 1.19
C SER A 216 -16.29 7.47 1.05
N LEU A 217 -16.66 7.12 -0.17
CA LEU A 217 -17.85 6.36 -0.53
C LEU A 217 -17.45 5.18 -1.40
N GLY A 218 -18.21 4.07 -1.33
CA GLY A 218 -17.89 2.89 -2.11
C GLY A 218 -18.95 1.80 -1.97
N PRO A 219 -18.72 0.63 -2.58
CA PRO A 219 -19.68 -0.46 -2.60
C PRO A 219 -19.90 -1.05 -1.19
N ASN A 220 -21.16 -1.36 -0.89
CA ASN A 220 -21.58 -2.02 0.33
C ASN A 220 -21.95 -3.49 0.04
N ASN A 221 -21.90 -4.31 1.07
CA ASN A 221 -22.38 -5.70 0.99
C ASN A 221 -23.92 -5.70 0.91
N PRO A 222 -24.53 -6.35 -0.09
CA PRO A 222 -25.99 -6.38 -0.23
C PRO A 222 -26.73 -6.99 0.97
N LEU A 223 -26.11 -7.95 1.68
CA LEU A 223 -26.71 -8.65 2.80
C LEU A 223 -26.64 -7.88 4.11
N THR A 224 -25.49 -7.26 4.40
CA THR A 224 -25.25 -6.60 5.70
C THR A 224 -25.31 -5.09 5.62
N GLN A 225 -25.46 -4.52 4.41
CA GLN A 225 -25.39 -3.09 4.11
C GLN A 225 -24.14 -2.36 4.63
N GLN A 226 -23.17 -3.12 5.10
CA GLN A 226 -21.88 -2.60 5.58
C GLN A 226 -20.88 -2.47 4.43
N PRO A 227 -19.87 -1.58 4.53
CA PRO A 227 -18.81 -1.47 3.56
C PRO A 227 -18.11 -2.81 3.34
N ILE A 228 -17.86 -3.18 2.09
CA ILE A 228 -17.11 -4.39 1.76
C ILE A 228 -15.66 -4.28 2.24
N LYS A 229 -14.99 -5.43 2.45
CA LYS A 229 -13.57 -5.50 2.79
C LYS A 229 -12.71 -5.52 1.53
N GLY A 230 -11.49 -5.05 1.66
CA GLY A 230 -10.46 -5.17 0.64
C GLY A 230 -10.14 -3.88 -0.11
N ARG A 231 -8.87 -3.50 -0.10
CA ARG A 231 -8.33 -2.30 -0.76
C ARG A 231 -8.65 -2.25 -2.26
N LYS A 232 -8.45 -3.38 -2.97
CA LYS A 232 -8.64 -3.47 -4.43
C LYS A 232 -10.10 -3.31 -4.87
N ALA A 233 -11.03 -3.56 -3.97
CA ALA A 233 -12.46 -3.45 -4.22
C ALA A 233 -13.05 -2.11 -3.76
N GLY A 234 -12.22 -1.17 -3.30
CA GLY A 234 -12.68 0.09 -2.71
C GLY A 234 -13.38 -0.12 -1.36
N GLY A 235 -12.95 -1.12 -0.61
CA GLY A 235 -13.53 -1.48 0.67
C GLY A 235 -13.21 -0.51 1.81
N GLY A 236 -13.95 -0.63 2.91
CA GLY A 236 -13.75 0.14 4.11
C GLY A 236 -12.59 -0.34 4.98
N ILE A 237 -12.17 0.50 5.88
CA ILE A 237 -11.18 0.19 6.91
C ILE A 237 -11.94 -0.30 8.15
N ARG A 238 -11.43 -1.36 8.79
CA ARG A 238 -12.05 -1.88 10.02
C ARG A 238 -11.89 -0.87 11.14
N PHE A 239 -13.00 -0.46 11.71
CA PHE A 239 -13.08 0.24 12.99
C PHE A 239 -13.21 -0.81 14.10
N GLY A 240 -12.11 -1.11 14.80
CA GLY A 240 -12.07 -2.16 15.80
C GLY A 240 -12.58 -1.72 17.18
N GLU A 241 -12.64 -2.66 18.11
CA GLU A 241 -13.06 -2.35 19.49
C GLU A 241 -12.07 -1.47 20.25
N MET A 242 -10.77 -1.54 19.94
CA MET A 242 -9.77 -0.67 20.56
C MET A 242 -9.96 0.78 20.15
N GLU A 243 -10.30 1.05 18.90
CA GLU A 243 -10.63 2.38 18.39
C GLU A 243 -11.92 2.90 19.02
N ARG A 244 -12.94 2.03 19.20
CA ARG A 244 -14.15 2.35 19.94
C ARG A 244 -13.83 2.75 21.38
N ASP A 245 -12.99 1.97 22.08
CA ASP A 245 -12.61 2.22 23.48
C ASP A 245 -11.91 3.56 23.63
N ALA A 246 -11.02 3.92 22.70
CA ALA A 246 -10.36 5.21 22.69
C ALA A 246 -11.36 6.39 22.54
N LEU A 247 -12.34 6.25 21.66
CA LEU A 247 -13.38 7.28 21.47
C LEU A 247 -14.34 7.37 22.66
N LEU A 248 -14.66 6.24 23.28
CA LEU A 248 -15.47 6.22 24.52
C LEU A 248 -14.76 6.95 25.66
N ALA A 249 -13.47 6.67 25.85
CA ALA A 249 -12.66 7.32 26.87
C ALA A 249 -12.55 8.83 26.64
N HIS A 250 -12.51 9.26 25.38
CA HIS A 250 -12.47 10.67 25.01
C HIS A 250 -13.84 11.37 25.12
N GLY A 251 -14.96 10.61 25.16
CA GLY A 251 -16.32 11.14 25.30
C GLY A 251 -16.95 11.67 24.02
N THR A 252 -16.46 11.29 22.85
CA THR A 252 -16.93 11.77 21.53
C THR A 252 -18.14 10.98 21.03
N SER A 253 -19.30 11.13 21.66
CA SER A 253 -20.52 10.37 21.34
C SER A 253 -20.99 10.54 19.88
N TYR A 254 -20.93 11.76 19.35
CA TYR A 254 -21.31 12.02 17.96
C TYR A 254 -20.44 11.26 16.96
N LEU A 255 -19.12 11.26 17.15
CA LEU A 255 -18.20 10.55 16.26
C LEU A 255 -18.41 9.03 16.33
N ILE A 256 -18.70 8.49 17.53
CA ILE A 256 -19.03 7.06 17.69
C ILE A 256 -20.30 6.73 16.92
N HIS A 257 -21.36 7.52 17.07
CA HIS A 257 -22.60 7.32 16.33
C HIS A 257 -22.40 7.41 14.82
N ASP A 258 -21.62 8.40 14.35
CA ASP A 258 -21.31 8.55 12.93
C ASP A 258 -20.57 7.32 12.37
N ARG A 259 -19.51 6.86 13.05
CA ARG A 259 -18.68 5.75 12.57
C ARG A 259 -19.37 4.40 12.66
N LEU A 260 -20.12 4.13 13.71
CA LEU A 260 -20.75 2.82 13.93
C LEU A 260 -22.12 2.68 13.28
N HIS A 261 -22.80 3.79 13.02
CA HIS A 261 -24.15 3.77 12.44
C HIS A 261 -24.25 4.55 11.13
N ALA A 262 -24.07 5.87 11.13
CA ALA A 262 -24.35 6.71 9.96
C ALA A 262 -23.50 6.37 8.73
N CYS A 263 -22.20 6.06 8.89
CA CYS A 263 -21.28 5.67 7.83
C CYS A 263 -21.17 4.16 7.61
N SER A 264 -21.90 3.33 8.36
CA SER A 264 -21.86 1.88 8.29
C SER A 264 -23.12 1.32 7.67
N ASP A 265 -24.09 0.94 8.49
CA ASP A 265 -25.27 0.18 8.13
C ASP A 265 -26.57 0.92 8.42
N ARG A 266 -26.56 2.26 8.44
CA ARG A 266 -27.76 3.07 8.63
C ARG A 266 -28.79 2.72 7.56
N HIS A 267 -29.95 2.25 8.02
CA HIS A 267 -31.11 1.97 7.18
C HIS A 267 -32.32 2.74 7.69
N VAL A 268 -33.05 3.38 6.78
CA VAL A 268 -34.27 4.07 7.11
C VAL A 268 -35.43 3.18 6.70
N THR A 269 -36.26 2.81 7.66
CA THR A 269 -37.44 1.96 7.47
C THR A 269 -38.66 2.57 8.11
N SER A 270 -39.84 2.13 7.69
CA SER A 270 -41.10 2.56 8.27
C SER A 270 -41.52 1.66 9.42
N LEU A 271 -41.89 2.24 10.56
CA LEU A 271 -42.38 1.57 11.73
C LEU A 271 -43.85 1.96 11.95
N CYS A 272 -44.72 0.98 12.15
CA CYS A 272 -46.08 1.26 12.61
C CYS A 272 -46.11 1.40 14.13
N THR A 273 -46.48 2.58 14.64
CA THR A 273 -46.53 2.86 16.09
C THR A 273 -47.66 2.11 16.81
N TYR A 274 -48.69 1.65 16.10
CA TYR A 274 -49.81 0.92 16.69
C TYR A 274 -49.50 -0.55 16.94
N CYS A 275 -48.92 -1.24 15.96
CA CYS A 275 -48.63 -2.67 16.11
C CYS A 275 -47.13 -2.96 16.32
N GLY A 276 -46.27 -1.95 16.28
CA GLY A 276 -44.81 -2.12 16.45
C GLY A 276 -44.12 -2.85 15.32
N SER A 277 -44.78 -3.10 14.21
CA SER A 277 -44.20 -3.89 13.10
C SER A 277 -43.37 -3.03 12.16
N LEU A 278 -42.19 -3.53 11.80
CA LEU A 278 -41.33 -2.98 10.76
C LEU A 278 -41.66 -3.57 9.37
N LEU A 279 -42.33 -4.74 9.32
CA LEU A 279 -42.65 -5.44 8.08
C LEU A 279 -44.04 -5.13 7.52
N ALA A 280 -44.94 -4.67 8.36
CA ALA A 280 -46.32 -4.38 7.98
C ALA A 280 -46.53 -3.09 7.19
N PRO A 281 -45.73 -2.00 7.39
CA PRO A 281 -45.79 -0.82 6.55
C PRO A 281 -45.38 -1.13 5.11
N ALA A 282 -46.26 -0.78 4.16
CA ALA A 282 -45.95 -0.92 2.74
C ALA A 282 -46.47 0.29 1.98
N SER A 283 -45.72 0.74 0.99
CA SER A 283 -46.18 1.78 0.07
C SER A 283 -47.18 1.18 -0.92
N ASN A 284 -48.33 1.81 -1.08
CA ASN A 284 -49.29 1.49 -2.17
C ASN A 284 -48.73 2.05 -3.48
N ILE A 285 -47.69 1.42 -3.98
CA ILE A 285 -47.24 1.66 -5.35
C ILE A 285 -48.18 0.83 -6.21
N GLN A 286 -49.18 1.49 -6.82
CA GLN A 286 -49.74 0.98 -8.07
C GLN A 286 -48.55 0.88 -9.03
N MET A 287 -48.32 -0.30 -9.59
CA MET A 287 -47.24 -0.59 -10.55
C MET A 287 -47.29 0.40 -11.73
N ALA A 288 -46.78 1.59 -11.56
CA ALA A 288 -46.25 2.39 -12.63
C ALA A 288 -44.88 1.78 -12.94
N SER A 289 -44.79 1.22 -14.15
CA SER A 289 -43.55 0.67 -14.72
C SER A 289 -42.39 1.69 -14.53
N VAL A 290 -41.62 1.54 -13.46
CA VAL A 290 -40.38 2.29 -13.30
C VAL A 290 -39.37 1.59 -14.22
N HIS A 291 -39.20 2.13 -15.42
CA HIS A 291 -38.00 1.90 -16.22
C HIS A 291 -36.82 2.43 -15.39
N LEU A 292 -36.15 1.52 -14.71
CA LEU A 292 -34.81 1.77 -14.15
C LEU A 292 -33.86 1.89 -15.35
N GLU A 293 -33.83 3.07 -15.96
CA GLU A 293 -32.70 3.45 -16.78
C GLU A 293 -31.48 3.52 -15.90
N HIS A 294 -30.46 2.77 -16.25
CA HIS A 294 -29.14 2.78 -15.64
C HIS A 294 -28.51 4.17 -15.82
N ALA A 295 -28.76 5.06 -14.90
CA ALA A 295 -28.00 6.28 -14.77
C ALA A 295 -26.66 5.94 -14.09
N GLY A 296 -25.71 5.51 -14.90
CA GLY A 296 -24.29 5.56 -14.58
C GLY A 296 -23.85 7.03 -14.56
N GLY A 297 -23.89 7.66 -13.42
CA GLY A 297 -23.41 9.02 -13.21
C GLY A 297 -22.87 9.16 -11.78
N ALA A 298 -21.63 9.59 -11.68
CA ALA A 298 -21.00 9.99 -10.43
C ALA A 298 -21.78 11.14 -9.80
N GLY A 299 -22.44 10.88 -8.68
CA GLY A 299 -23.21 11.88 -7.95
C GLY A 299 -24.36 11.26 -7.17
N ALA A 300 -24.09 10.24 -6.34
CA ALA A 300 -25.05 9.80 -5.35
C ALA A 300 -25.18 10.91 -4.30
N GLY A 301 -26.06 11.87 -4.55
CA GLY A 301 -26.52 12.79 -3.54
C GLY A 301 -27.04 12.01 -2.33
N ARG A 302 -26.71 12.48 -1.16
CA ARG A 302 -27.19 11.94 0.12
C ARG A 302 -28.73 12.00 0.06
N ILE A 303 -29.39 10.84 0.04
CA ILE A 303 -30.84 10.77 0.15
C ILE A 303 -31.18 11.02 1.61
N ASP A 304 -31.53 12.25 1.94
CA ASP A 304 -31.75 12.69 3.32
C ASP A 304 -33.21 12.48 3.77
N SER A 305 -34.15 12.22 2.84
CA SER A 305 -35.55 11.92 3.19
C SER A 305 -36.08 10.68 2.46
N PHE A 306 -36.96 9.96 3.14
CA PHE A 306 -37.64 8.78 2.61
C PHE A 306 -38.67 9.17 1.51
N ASP A 307 -39.18 10.38 1.59
CA ASP A 307 -40.17 10.93 0.63
C ASP A 307 -39.55 11.13 -0.79
N ASP A 308 -38.21 11.30 -0.86
CA ASP A 308 -37.49 11.41 -2.12
C ASP A 308 -37.40 10.06 -2.85
N VAL A 309 -37.50 8.95 -2.11
CA VAL A 309 -37.38 7.59 -2.68
C VAL A 309 -38.74 6.97 -2.99
N PHE A 310 -39.76 7.30 -2.20
CA PHE A 310 -41.10 6.70 -2.30
C PHE A 310 -42.22 7.76 -2.21
N PRO A 311 -42.64 8.34 -3.35
CA PRO A 311 -43.69 9.35 -3.40
C PRO A 311 -45.10 8.79 -3.16
N GLY A 312 -45.26 7.68 -2.44
CA GLY A 312 -46.55 7.03 -2.15
C GLY A 312 -46.87 7.03 -0.67
N LYS A 313 -48.19 7.15 -0.34
CA LYS A 313 -48.65 7.02 1.04
C LYS A 313 -48.34 5.61 1.57
N VAL A 314 -47.54 5.53 2.64
CA VAL A 314 -47.25 4.28 3.33
C VAL A 314 -48.39 3.99 4.30
N SER A 315 -48.92 2.78 4.27
CA SER A 315 -49.95 2.31 5.21
C SER A 315 -49.54 0.98 5.84
N CYS A 316 -49.93 0.78 7.09
CA CYS A 316 -49.71 -0.48 7.77
C CYS A 316 -50.78 -1.51 7.32
N ARG A 317 -50.36 -2.64 6.79
CA ARG A 317 -51.25 -3.72 6.32
C ARG A 317 -51.99 -4.44 7.47
N VAL A 318 -51.41 -4.44 8.66
CA VAL A 318 -52.00 -5.10 9.85
C VAL A 318 -53.07 -4.18 10.51
N CYS A 319 -52.76 -2.91 10.67
CA CYS A 319 -53.66 -1.95 11.32
C CYS A 319 -54.62 -1.26 10.33
N ASN A 320 -54.41 -1.42 9.03
CA ASN A 320 -55.17 -0.77 7.95
C ASN A 320 -55.20 0.78 8.05
N THR A 321 -54.20 1.39 8.67
CA THR A 321 -54.11 2.83 8.87
C THR A 321 -52.83 3.38 8.23
N GLY A 322 -52.93 4.55 7.60
CA GLY A 322 -51.78 5.35 7.17
C GLY A 322 -51.30 6.36 8.21
N THR A 323 -52.13 6.59 9.26
CA THR A 323 -51.76 7.46 10.37
C THR A 323 -51.05 6.64 11.43
N GLY A 324 -49.86 6.99 11.82
CA GLY A 324 -49.11 6.24 12.82
C GLY A 324 -47.94 5.42 12.22
N VAL A 325 -47.69 5.58 10.93
CA VAL A 325 -46.43 5.07 10.30
C VAL A 325 -45.39 6.19 10.40
N GLN A 326 -44.28 5.88 11.06
CA GLN A 326 -43.15 6.79 11.24
C GLN A 326 -41.89 6.20 10.63
N ASN A 327 -41.05 7.05 10.03
CA ASN A 327 -39.76 6.66 9.55
C ASN A 327 -38.76 6.66 10.71
N VAL A 328 -38.07 5.53 10.87
CA VAL A 328 -37.06 5.35 11.90
C VAL A 328 -35.76 4.93 11.26
N ALA A 329 -34.64 5.45 11.76
CA ALA A 329 -33.32 5.06 11.33
C ALA A 329 -32.78 3.99 12.27
N LEU A 330 -32.53 2.81 11.75
CA LEU A 330 -32.06 1.65 12.50
C LEU A 330 -30.79 1.08 11.83
N PRO A 331 -29.96 0.33 12.56
CA PRO A 331 -28.96 -0.55 11.93
C PRO A 331 -29.71 -1.59 11.09
N PHE A 332 -29.18 -1.88 9.89
CA PHE A 332 -29.78 -2.86 8.97
C PHE A 332 -29.72 -4.29 9.49
#